data_979cbc2235b24c614fd1cb462e1f7985
#
_entry.id   979cbc2235b24c614fd1cb462e1f7985
#
_cell.length_a   1.000
_cell.length_b   1.000
_cell.length_c   1.000
_cell.angle_alpha   90.00
_cell.angle_beta   90.00
_cell.angle_gamma   90.00
#
_symmetry.space_group_name_H-M   'P 1'
#
loop_
_entity.id
_entity.type
_entity.pdbx_description
1 polymer ?
#
loop_
_entity_poly.entity_id
_entity_poly.type
_entity_poly.pdbx_seq_one_letter_code
_entity_poly.pdbx_strand_id
1 'polypeptide(L)'
;MDAATQASFRSRIEARLAEIEVELAAVHESIQPIAPDVSVGRLSRLDSMQMQQMALAGKRRLEEQRSRLHEAARRVDGGTYGCCLQCGNDIALERLELQPDAII
;
A
#
# COMPACT_ATOMS: atom_id res chain seq x y z
N MET A 1 8.78 20.66 -10.36
CA MET A 1 9.23 20.18 -9.04
C MET A 1 10.76 20.17 -9.05
N ASP A 2 11.38 20.76 -8.06
CA ASP A 2 12.84 20.80 -8.00
C ASP A 2 13.43 19.49 -7.46
N ALA A 3 14.76 19.35 -7.54
CA ALA A 3 15.45 18.13 -7.14
C ALA A 3 15.30 17.85 -5.63
N ALA A 4 15.29 18.88 -4.81
CA ALA A 4 15.14 18.73 -3.35
C ALA A 4 13.75 18.22 -2.99
N THR A 5 12.71 18.74 -3.63
CA THR A 5 11.33 18.30 -3.44
C THR A 5 11.16 16.87 -3.91
N GLN A 6 11.71 16.51 -5.07
CA GLN A 6 11.68 15.15 -5.59
C GLN A 6 12.36 14.17 -4.63
N ALA A 7 13.52 14.53 -4.09
CA ALA A 7 14.24 13.71 -3.12
C ALA A 7 13.43 13.51 -1.83
N SER A 8 12.73 14.55 -1.39
CA SER A 8 11.84 14.47 -0.22
C SER A 8 10.70 13.47 -0.45
N PHE A 9 10.03 13.55 -1.60
CA PHE A 9 8.97 12.61 -1.95
C PHE A 9 9.51 11.19 -2.14
N ARG A 10 10.69 11.05 -2.71
CA ARG A 10 11.35 9.75 -2.83
C ARG A 10 11.56 9.11 -1.45
N SER A 11 12.03 9.86 -0.48
CA SER A 11 12.19 9.39 0.89
C SER A 11 10.86 8.97 1.52
N ARG A 12 9.81 9.72 1.29
CA ARG A 12 8.46 9.37 1.78
C ARG A 12 7.94 8.08 1.16
N ILE A 13 8.15 7.91 -0.13
CA ILE A 13 7.76 6.70 -0.86
C ILE A 13 8.50 5.49 -0.29
N GLU A 14 9.82 5.59 -0.11
CA GLU A 14 10.63 4.52 0.45
C GLU A 14 10.23 4.18 1.88
N ALA A 15 9.96 5.18 2.71
CA ALA A 15 9.52 4.98 4.09
C ALA A 15 8.16 4.25 4.13
N ARG A 16 7.22 4.64 3.29
CA ARG A 16 5.92 3.97 3.22
C ARG A 16 6.04 2.54 2.70
N LEU A 17 6.90 2.30 1.71
CA LEU A 17 7.18 0.95 1.23
C LEU A 17 7.72 0.04 2.33
N ALA A 18 8.62 0.55 3.16
CA ALA A 18 9.16 -0.20 4.30
C ALA A 18 8.05 -0.52 5.31
N GLU A 19 7.18 0.43 5.61
CA GLU A 19 6.02 0.20 6.49
C GLU A 19 5.09 -0.88 5.94
N ILE A 20 4.82 -0.84 4.63
CA ILE A 20 3.95 -1.82 3.98
C ILE A 20 4.55 -3.23 4.07
N GLU A 21 5.85 -3.38 3.92
CA GLU A 21 6.50 -4.69 4.05
C GLU A 21 6.28 -5.28 5.45
N VAL A 22 6.39 -4.44 6.50
CA VAL A 22 6.12 -4.85 7.88
C VAL A 22 4.64 -5.22 8.05
N GLU A 23 3.73 -4.40 7.54
CA GLU A 23 2.30 -4.64 7.62
C GLU A 23 1.89 -5.92 6.88
N LEU A 24 2.47 -6.16 5.69
CA LEU A 24 2.21 -7.38 4.93
C LEU A 24 2.70 -8.63 5.65
N ALA A 25 3.86 -8.57 6.29
CA ALA A 25 4.37 -9.68 7.09
C ALA A 25 3.43 -10.02 8.23
N ALA A 26 2.92 -8.99 8.93
CA ALA A 26 1.97 -9.17 10.02
C ALA A 26 0.64 -9.76 9.54
N VAL A 27 0.13 -9.28 8.42
CA VAL A 27 -1.10 -9.82 7.81
C VAL A 27 -0.89 -11.26 7.38
N HIS A 28 0.25 -11.58 6.80
CA HIS A 28 0.57 -12.94 6.36
C HIS A 28 0.56 -13.93 7.54
N GLU A 29 1.08 -13.53 8.68
CA GLU A 29 1.01 -14.34 9.90
C GLU A 29 -0.42 -14.55 10.38
N SER A 30 -1.30 -13.54 10.23
CA SER A 30 -2.69 -13.63 10.65
C SER A 30 -3.57 -14.47 9.72
N ILE A 31 -3.12 -14.76 8.49
CA ILE A 31 -3.85 -15.58 7.51
C ILE A 31 -3.39 -17.04 7.61
N GLN A 32 -3.29 -17.58 8.81
CA GLN A 32 -2.98 -18.99 9.00
C GLN A 32 -4.23 -19.85 8.79
N PRO A 33 -4.10 -21.06 8.23
CA PRO A 33 -5.24 -21.95 8.12
C PRO A 33 -5.82 -22.26 9.49
N ILE A 34 -7.16 -22.27 9.58
CA ILE A 34 -7.85 -22.62 10.83
C ILE A 34 -7.63 -24.10 11.07
N ALA A 35 -7.04 -24.45 12.23
CA ALA A 35 -6.79 -25.84 12.59
C ALA A 35 -8.14 -26.57 12.74
N PRO A 36 -8.34 -27.72 12.06
CA PRO A 36 -9.63 -28.41 12.07
C PRO A 36 -10.00 -29.05 13.41
N ASP A 37 -9.03 -29.22 14.29
CA ASP A 37 -9.20 -29.85 15.61
C ASP A 37 -9.39 -28.83 16.73
N VAL A 38 -9.46 -27.54 16.42
CA VAL A 38 -9.81 -26.53 17.42
C VAL A 38 -11.28 -26.67 17.73
N SER A 39 -11.58 -27.14 18.93
CA SER A 39 -12.95 -27.32 19.43
C SER A 39 -13.61 -26.00 19.72
N VAL A 40 -14.03 -25.29 18.67
CA VAL A 40 -14.74 -24.03 18.79
C VAL A 40 -16.15 -24.22 18.27
N GLY A 41 -17.10 -23.56 18.88
CA GLY A 41 -18.47 -23.62 18.40
C GLY A 41 -18.61 -23.11 16.97
N ARG A 42 -19.71 -23.49 16.32
CA ARG A 42 -19.96 -23.15 14.92
C ARG A 42 -19.87 -21.63 14.64
N LEU A 43 -20.36 -20.81 15.58
CA LEU A 43 -20.30 -19.34 15.45
C LEU A 43 -18.88 -18.83 15.47
N SER A 44 -18.02 -19.37 16.35
CA SER A 44 -16.62 -18.98 16.41
C SER A 44 -15.86 -19.31 15.15
N ARG A 45 -16.21 -20.40 14.48
CA ARG A 45 -15.61 -20.78 13.20
C ARG A 45 -15.99 -19.79 12.12
N LEU A 46 -17.26 -19.36 12.06
CA LEU A 46 -17.72 -18.36 11.10
C LEU A 46 -17.05 -17.00 11.33
N ASP A 47 -16.90 -16.61 12.60
CA ASP A 47 -16.21 -15.36 12.96
C ASP A 47 -14.75 -15.41 12.50
N SER A 48 -14.07 -16.55 12.74
CA SER A 48 -12.68 -16.72 12.29
C SER A 48 -12.55 -16.65 10.78
N MET A 49 -13.50 -17.22 10.04
CA MET A 49 -13.53 -17.14 8.58
C MET A 49 -13.74 -15.71 8.09
N GLN A 50 -14.64 -14.94 8.74
CA GLN A 50 -14.87 -13.54 8.40
C GLN A 50 -13.62 -12.70 8.67
N MET A 51 -12.96 -12.89 9.79
CA MET A 51 -11.71 -12.20 10.11
C MET A 51 -10.62 -12.51 9.08
N GLN A 52 -10.54 -13.76 8.64
CA GLN A 52 -9.61 -14.17 7.60
C GLN A 52 -9.90 -13.47 6.27
N GLN A 53 -11.17 -13.36 5.88
CA GLN A 53 -11.56 -12.64 4.67
C GLN A 53 -11.21 -11.16 4.74
N MET A 54 -11.41 -10.53 5.89
CA MET A 54 -11.03 -9.13 6.11
C MET A 54 -9.52 -8.95 6.02
N ALA A 55 -8.74 -9.88 6.58
CA ALA A 55 -7.29 -9.85 6.50
C ALA A 55 -6.81 -9.99 5.05
N LEU A 56 -7.43 -10.87 4.26
CA LEU A 56 -7.13 -11.03 2.83
C LEU A 56 -7.43 -9.76 2.03
N ALA A 57 -8.55 -9.11 2.32
CA ALA A 57 -8.90 -7.83 1.68
C ALA A 57 -7.89 -6.74 2.03
N GLY A 58 -7.46 -6.67 3.29
CA GLY A 58 -6.43 -5.75 3.73
C GLY A 58 -5.09 -6.01 3.05
N LYS A 59 -4.72 -7.27 2.91
CA LYS A 59 -3.51 -7.68 2.20
C LYS A 59 -3.53 -7.19 0.75
N ARG A 60 -4.65 -7.37 0.05
CA ARG A 60 -4.78 -6.91 -1.34
C ARG A 60 -4.61 -5.40 -1.46
N ARG A 61 -5.21 -4.64 -0.55
CA ARG A 61 -5.06 -3.18 -0.54
C ARG A 61 -3.60 -2.75 -0.34
N LEU A 62 -2.89 -3.41 0.56
CA LEU A 62 -1.47 -3.14 0.80
C LEU A 62 -0.61 -3.49 -0.41
N GLU A 63 -0.89 -4.62 -1.05
CA GLU A 63 -0.17 -5.03 -2.27
C GLU A 63 -0.40 -4.05 -3.42
N GLU A 64 -1.63 -3.57 -3.61
CA GLU A 64 -1.95 -2.57 -4.62
C GLU A 64 -1.26 -1.24 -4.33
N GLN A 65 -1.25 -0.80 -3.07
CA GLN A 65 -0.55 0.42 -2.67
C GLN A 65 0.95 0.26 -2.89
N ARG A 66 1.52 -0.89 -2.55
CA ARG A 66 2.94 -1.19 -2.79
C ARG A 66 3.28 -1.06 -4.28
N SER A 67 2.46 -1.63 -5.13
CA SER A 67 2.63 -1.56 -6.58
C SER A 67 2.62 -0.12 -7.09
N ARG A 68 1.67 0.70 -6.63
CA ARG A 68 1.58 2.11 -6.99
C ARG A 68 2.78 2.91 -6.50
N LEU A 69 3.26 2.63 -5.29
CA LEU A 69 4.42 3.31 -4.73
C LEU A 69 5.72 2.93 -5.48
N HIS A 70 5.87 1.69 -5.89
CA HIS A 70 6.99 1.28 -6.74
C HIS A 70 6.98 2.02 -8.08
N GLU A 71 5.80 2.18 -8.67
CA GLU A 71 5.64 2.96 -9.90
C GLU A 71 5.98 4.43 -9.66
N ALA A 72 5.54 5.01 -8.53
CA ALA A 72 5.89 6.37 -8.17
C ALA A 72 7.39 6.55 -8.02
N ALA A 73 8.08 5.59 -7.41
CA ALA A 73 9.54 5.62 -7.28
C ALA A 73 10.22 5.60 -8.65
N ARG A 74 9.73 4.79 -9.57
CA ARG A 74 10.26 4.75 -10.94
C ARG A 74 10.07 6.09 -11.65
N ARG A 75 8.96 6.78 -11.41
CA ARG A 75 8.70 8.11 -11.97
C ARG A 75 9.64 9.17 -11.42
N VAL A 76 9.96 9.11 -10.14
CA VAL A 76 10.96 10.01 -9.56
C VAL A 76 12.29 9.81 -10.27
N ASP A 77 12.71 8.57 -10.47
CA ASP A 77 13.96 8.25 -11.17
C ASP A 77 13.94 8.67 -12.63
N GLY A 78 12.79 8.55 -13.29
CA GLY A 78 12.61 8.91 -14.69
C GLY A 78 12.30 10.38 -14.93
N GLY A 79 12.11 11.18 -13.89
CA GLY A 79 11.82 12.61 -14.01
C GLY A 79 10.37 12.95 -14.36
N THR A 80 9.45 11.99 -14.26
CA THR A 80 8.03 12.19 -14.61
C THR A 80 7.12 12.21 -13.37
N TYR A 81 7.68 12.10 -12.19
CA TYR A 81 6.91 12.14 -10.95
C TYR A 81 6.20 13.49 -10.79
N GLY A 82 4.94 13.44 -10.36
CA GLY A 82 4.13 14.63 -10.16
C GLY A 82 3.42 15.14 -11.39
N CYS A 83 3.58 14.49 -12.55
CA CYS A 83 2.83 14.83 -13.76
C CYS A 83 1.52 14.06 -13.80
N CYS A 84 0.41 14.77 -14.06
CA CYS A 84 -0.89 14.15 -14.22
C CYS A 84 -0.95 13.36 -15.53
N LEU A 85 -1.36 12.09 -15.46
CA LEU A 85 -1.48 11.24 -16.65
C LEU A 85 -2.64 11.63 -17.56
N GLN A 86 -3.64 12.34 -17.04
CA GLN A 86 -4.81 12.73 -17.80
C GLN A 86 -4.61 14.04 -18.58
N CYS A 87 -4.05 15.06 -17.93
CA CYS A 87 -3.94 16.39 -18.51
C CYS A 87 -2.50 16.82 -18.80
N GLY A 88 -1.50 16.11 -18.33
CA GLY A 88 -0.10 16.45 -18.53
C GLY A 88 0.43 17.58 -17.66
N ASN A 89 -0.43 18.23 -16.88
CA ASN A 89 -0.04 19.29 -15.95
C ASN A 89 0.49 18.71 -14.65
N ASP A 90 1.15 19.56 -13.86
CA ASP A 90 1.66 19.16 -12.56
C ASP A 90 0.52 18.87 -11.58
N ILE A 91 0.67 17.78 -10.82
CA ILE A 91 -0.23 17.47 -9.70
C ILE A 91 0.10 18.43 -8.56
N ALA A 92 -0.92 18.96 -7.88
CA ALA A 92 -0.71 19.86 -6.74
C ALA A 92 0.13 19.17 -5.65
N LEU A 93 1.11 19.90 -5.09
CA LEU A 93 1.98 19.34 -4.06
C LEU A 93 1.20 18.87 -2.84
N GLU A 94 0.13 19.56 -2.46
CA GLU A 94 -0.74 19.18 -1.35
C GLU A 94 -1.36 17.81 -1.56
N ARG A 95 -1.75 17.53 -2.79
CA ARG A 95 -2.29 16.20 -3.14
C ARG A 95 -1.23 15.12 -3.04
N LEU A 96 -0.01 15.39 -3.49
CA LEU A 96 1.10 14.46 -3.39
C LEU A 96 1.53 14.22 -1.94
N GLU A 97 1.41 15.23 -1.08
CA GLU A 97 1.69 15.10 0.35
C GLU A 97 0.71 14.14 1.03
N LEU A 98 -0.56 14.20 0.64
CA LEU A 98 -1.59 13.30 1.17
C LEU A 98 -1.53 11.91 0.52
N GLN A 99 -1.17 11.87 -0.75
CA GLN A 99 -1.16 10.63 -1.53
C GLN A 99 0.05 10.62 -2.47
N PRO A 100 1.22 10.18 -1.98
CA PRO A 100 2.46 10.20 -2.77
C PRO A 100 2.41 9.33 -4.03
N ASP A 101 1.50 8.38 -4.11
CA ASP A 101 1.31 7.50 -5.28
C ASP A 101 0.29 8.05 -6.29
N ALA A 102 -0.18 9.28 -6.12
CA ALA A 102 -1.15 9.90 -7.02
C ALA A 102 -0.58 10.06 -8.43
N ILE A 103 -1.40 9.73 -9.43
CA ILE A 103 -1.05 9.82 -10.85
C ILE A 103 -1.92 10.81 -11.62
N ILE A 104 -2.91 11.38 -10.95
CA ILE A 104 -3.83 12.36 -11.53
C ILE A 104 -4.14 13.47 -10.56
#